data_321088ad4e5abd2c7991d09e393076ba
#
_entry.id   321088ad4e5abd2c7991d09e393076ba
#
_cell.length_a   1.000
_cell.length_b   1.000
_cell.length_c   1.000
_cell.angle_alpha   90.00
_cell.angle_beta   90.00
_cell.angle_gamma   90.00
#
_symmetry.space_group_name_H-M   'P 1'
#
loop_
_entity.id
_entity.type
_entity.pdbx_description
1 polymer ?
#
loop_
_entity_poly.entity_id
_entity_poly.type
_entity_poly.pdbx_seq_one_letter_code
_entity_poly.pdbx_strand_id
1 'polypeptide(L)'
;MLDKNIKDQLTTIFGNLKSDIVLRVMDNGHSAEGKEMRDFIDDVASTSSCLSVEETVGDVAAPTFEIIKEGVPTGVKFCGIPNGHEFTTLLLAILNADGQGKNLPDDALTARIKSLKGPVKLRTFVSLTCTNCPDVAQALNVIALLNP
;
A
#
# COMPACT_ATOMS: atom_id res chain seq x y z
N MET A 1 -9.92 -9.66 -9.69
CA MET A 1 -10.37 -8.52 -10.53
C MET A 1 -11.43 -7.73 -9.76
N LEU A 2 -11.27 -6.41 -9.72
CA LEU A 2 -12.24 -5.50 -9.12
C LEU A 2 -13.42 -5.31 -10.06
N ASP A 3 -14.63 -5.25 -9.52
CA ASP A 3 -15.81 -4.95 -10.33
C ASP A 3 -15.84 -3.46 -10.76
N LYS A 4 -16.70 -3.16 -11.73
CA LYS A 4 -16.79 -1.80 -12.29
C LYS A 4 -17.18 -0.75 -11.25
N ASN A 5 -18.09 -1.11 -10.33
CA ASN A 5 -18.55 -0.16 -9.31
C ASN A 5 -17.41 0.23 -8.35
N ILE A 6 -16.61 -0.75 -7.94
CA ILE A 6 -15.42 -0.50 -7.12
C ILE A 6 -14.42 0.39 -7.89
N LYS A 7 -14.15 0.11 -9.17
CA LYS A 7 -13.26 0.93 -9.99
C LYS A 7 -13.75 2.37 -10.14
N ASP A 8 -15.04 2.59 -10.33
CA ASP A 8 -15.64 3.92 -10.42
C ASP A 8 -15.48 4.69 -9.10
N GLN A 9 -15.65 4.01 -7.95
CA GLN A 9 -15.37 4.59 -6.62
C GLN A 9 -13.89 4.94 -6.45
N LEU A 10 -12.98 4.03 -6.82
CA LEU A 10 -11.54 4.28 -6.75
C LEU A 10 -11.13 5.46 -7.64
N THR A 11 -11.69 5.57 -8.82
CA THR A 11 -11.44 6.72 -9.71
C THR A 11 -11.81 8.04 -9.04
N THR A 12 -12.90 8.05 -8.27
CA THR A 12 -13.30 9.23 -7.50
C THR A 12 -12.33 9.48 -6.32
N ILE A 13 -11.95 8.43 -5.59
CA ILE A 13 -11.05 8.51 -4.43
C ILE A 13 -9.65 8.99 -4.85
N PHE A 14 -9.11 8.45 -5.93
CA PHE A 14 -7.76 8.74 -6.42
C PHE A 14 -7.71 9.89 -7.44
N GLY A 15 -8.84 10.51 -7.74
CA GLY A 15 -8.92 11.60 -8.71
C GLY A 15 -8.15 12.87 -8.31
N ASN A 16 -7.79 13.00 -7.03
CA ASN A 16 -7.05 14.15 -6.50
C ASN A 16 -5.58 13.82 -6.17
N LEU A 17 -5.10 12.62 -6.50
CA LEU A 17 -3.68 12.29 -6.32
C LEU A 17 -2.79 13.27 -7.10
N LYS A 18 -1.66 13.66 -6.52
CA LYS A 18 -0.73 14.65 -7.07
C LYS A 18 0.65 14.07 -7.34
N SER A 19 1.04 13.06 -6.58
CA SER A 19 2.35 12.41 -6.69
C SER A 19 2.27 11.19 -7.59
N ASP A 20 3.34 10.92 -8.32
CA ASP A 20 3.50 9.65 -9.03
C ASP A 20 3.77 8.53 -8.03
N ILE A 21 2.89 7.55 -8.01
CA ILE A 21 2.98 6.40 -7.11
C ILE A 21 3.07 5.13 -7.96
N VAL A 22 4.12 4.38 -7.71
CA VAL A 22 4.36 3.07 -8.32
C VAL A 22 4.01 1.98 -7.31
N LEU A 23 3.19 1.04 -7.72
CA LEU A 23 2.91 -0.20 -7.03
C LEU A 23 3.82 -1.28 -7.62
N ARG A 24 4.95 -1.55 -6.98
CA ARG A 24 5.94 -2.52 -7.46
C ARG A 24 5.63 -3.90 -6.93
N VAL A 25 5.22 -4.79 -7.82
CA VAL A 25 4.94 -6.20 -7.52
C VAL A 25 6.24 -7.00 -7.60
N MET A 26 6.52 -7.78 -6.57
CA MET A 26 7.61 -8.76 -6.50
C MET A 26 7.04 -10.15 -6.37
N ASP A 27 7.51 -11.06 -7.20
CA ASP A 27 7.17 -12.49 -7.18
C ASP A 27 8.43 -13.31 -7.51
N ASN A 28 8.45 -14.56 -7.08
CA ASN A 28 9.56 -15.49 -7.37
C ASN A 28 9.54 -16.07 -8.79
N GLY A 29 8.66 -15.55 -9.64
CA GLY A 29 8.52 -15.88 -11.05
C GLY A 29 7.32 -16.77 -11.35
N HIS A 30 6.31 -16.21 -11.98
CA HIS A 30 5.18 -16.90 -12.62
C HIS A 30 4.29 -17.79 -11.71
N SER A 31 4.17 -17.49 -10.41
CA SER A 31 3.20 -18.15 -9.56
C SER A 31 1.77 -17.73 -9.92
N ALA A 32 0.80 -18.61 -9.66
CA ALA A 32 -0.62 -18.28 -9.86
C ALA A 32 -1.04 -17.10 -8.96
N GLU A 33 -0.56 -17.11 -7.73
CA GLU A 33 -0.79 -16.06 -6.74
C GLU A 33 -0.14 -14.73 -7.16
N GLY A 34 1.06 -14.78 -7.76
CA GLY A 34 1.74 -13.60 -8.32
C GLY A 34 0.94 -12.99 -9.46
N LYS A 35 0.38 -13.84 -10.33
CA LYS A 35 -0.50 -13.37 -11.40
C LYS A 35 -1.78 -12.72 -10.84
N GLU A 36 -2.41 -13.34 -9.85
CA GLU A 36 -3.62 -12.79 -9.21
C GLU A 36 -3.33 -11.42 -8.55
N MET A 37 -2.18 -11.29 -7.90
CA MET A 37 -1.75 -10.02 -7.32
C MET A 37 -1.54 -8.96 -8.42
N ARG A 38 -0.87 -9.27 -9.52
CA ARG A 38 -0.68 -8.34 -10.64
C ARG A 38 -2.01 -7.88 -11.20
N ASP A 39 -2.91 -8.82 -11.51
CA ASP A 39 -4.24 -8.49 -12.03
C ASP A 39 -5.01 -7.57 -11.09
N PHE A 40 -4.90 -7.78 -9.77
CA PHE A 40 -5.51 -6.92 -8.76
C PHE A 40 -4.86 -5.52 -8.71
N ILE A 41 -3.54 -5.45 -8.72
CA ILE A 41 -2.80 -4.17 -8.65
C ILE A 41 -2.99 -3.38 -9.96
N ASP A 42 -3.04 -4.04 -11.12
CA ASP A 42 -3.36 -3.41 -12.40
C ASP A 42 -4.77 -2.78 -12.38
N ASP A 43 -5.74 -3.49 -11.81
CA ASP A 43 -7.09 -2.97 -11.62
C ASP A 43 -7.10 -1.71 -10.75
N VAL A 44 -6.34 -1.69 -9.66
CA VAL A 44 -6.20 -0.50 -8.79
C VAL A 44 -5.51 0.64 -9.55
N ALA A 45 -4.40 0.37 -10.19
CA ALA A 45 -3.62 1.40 -10.90
C ALA A 45 -4.39 2.00 -12.08
N SER A 46 -5.24 1.22 -12.74
CA SER A 46 -6.07 1.70 -13.85
C SER A 46 -7.05 2.82 -13.48
N THR A 47 -7.24 3.08 -12.19
CA THR A 47 -8.21 4.07 -11.68
C THR A 47 -7.65 5.49 -11.54
N SER A 48 -6.35 5.69 -11.72
CA SER A 48 -5.72 7.02 -11.69
C SER A 48 -4.49 7.08 -12.57
N SER A 49 -4.29 8.19 -13.28
CA SER A 49 -3.08 8.44 -14.07
C SER A 49 -1.82 8.66 -13.21
N CYS A 50 -1.98 8.91 -11.90
CA CYS A 50 -0.87 9.01 -10.95
C CYS A 50 -0.41 7.65 -10.41
N LEU A 51 -1.12 6.56 -10.73
CA LEU A 51 -0.76 5.21 -10.32
C LEU A 51 -0.17 4.43 -11.51
N SER A 52 0.89 3.71 -11.25
CA SER A 52 1.50 2.79 -12.22
C SER A 52 1.95 1.50 -11.54
N VAL A 53 2.18 0.48 -12.34
CA VAL A 53 2.63 -0.84 -11.88
C VAL A 53 4.01 -1.13 -12.44
N GLU A 54 4.90 -1.61 -11.58
CA GLU A 54 6.16 -2.22 -11.97
C GLU A 54 6.20 -3.67 -11.51
N GLU A 55 6.84 -4.51 -12.28
CA GLU A 55 7.08 -5.91 -11.92
C GLU A 55 8.56 -6.15 -11.72
N THR A 56 8.89 -6.95 -10.72
CA THR A 56 10.26 -7.41 -10.51
C THR A 56 10.26 -8.86 -10.02
N VAL A 57 11.30 -9.58 -10.39
CA VAL A 57 11.56 -10.93 -9.88
C VAL A 57 12.43 -10.80 -8.63
N GLY A 58 12.02 -11.45 -7.55
CA GLY A 58 12.75 -11.42 -6.29
C GLY A 58 12.59 -12.72 -5.50
N ASP A 59 13.54 -12.98 -4.62
CA ASP A 59 13.45 -14.08 -3.67
C ASP A 59 12.49 -13.71 -2.53
N VAL A 60 11.20 -13.91 -2.77
CA VAL A 60 10.13 -13.64 -1.82
C VAL A 60 9.36 -14.93 -1.52
N ALA A 61 9.02 -15.13 -0.25
CA ALA A 61 8.27 -16.32 0.20
C ALA A 61 6.83 -16.35 -0.34
N ALA A 62 6.27 -15.20 -0.67
CA ALA A 62 4.96 -15.03 -1.28
C ALA A 62 4.94 -13.73 -2.09
N PRO A 63 4.03 -13.60 -3.07
CA PRO A 63 3.86 -12.38 -3.82
C PRO A 63 3.68 -11.17 -2.89
N THR A 64 4.43 -10.13 -3.15
CA THR A 64 4.50 -8.93 -2.33
C THR A 64 4.46 -7.71 -3.25
N PHE A 65 3.82 -6.64 -2.83
CA PHE A 65 4.01 -5.36 -3.50
C PHE A 65 4.41 -4.27 -2.51
N GLU A 66 5.12 -3.28 -3.01
CA GLU A 66 5.54 -2.12 -2.23
C GLU A 66 5.05 -0.82 -2.89
N ILE A 67 4.85 0.19 -2.05
CA ILE A 67 4.45 1.52 -2.50
C ILE A 67 5.71 2.37 -2.64
N ILE A 68 5.90 2.95 -3.83
CA ILE A 68 7.00 3.86 -4.16
C ILE A 68 6.40 5.19 -4.53
N LYS A 69 6.85 6.26 -3.92
CA LYS A 69 6.43 7.62 -4.22
C LYS A 69 7.55 8.36 -4.92
N GLU A 70 7.29 8.90 -6.12
CA GLU A 70 8.27 9.71 -6.85
C GLU A 70 9.67 9.05 -6.95
N GLY A 71 9.66 7.73 -7.18
CA GLY A 71 10.88 6.92 -7.29
C GLY A 71 11.51 6.51 -5.94
N VAL A 72 10.96 6.92 -4.81
CA VAL A 72 11.49 6.61 -3.47
C VAL A 72 10.60 5.58 -2.78
N PRO A 73 11.14 4.42 -2.35
CA PRO A 73 10.38 3.45 -1.55
C PRO A 73 9.88 4.07 -0.25
N THR A 74 8.59 3.88 0.04
CA THR A 74 7.96 4.42 1.26
C THR A 74 8.18 3.54 2.49
N GLY A 75 8.71 2.33 2.31
CA GLY A 75 8.81 1.33 3.38
C GLY A 75 7.52 0.51 3.59
N VAL A 76 6.41 0.90 2.96
CA VAL A 76 5.14 0.15 3.06
C VAL A 76 5.12 -0.99 2.07
N LYS A 77 4.92 -2.21 2.58
CA LYS A 77 4.83 -3.45 1.78
C LYS A 77 3.62 -4.28 2.21
N PHE A 78 2.99 -4.90 1.24
CA PHE A 78 1.89 -5.84 1.44
C PHE A 78 2.31 -7.21 0.92
N CYS A 79 2.21 -8.23 1.75
CA CYS A 79 2.44 -9.63 1.38
C CYS A 79 1.08 -10.32 1.24
N GLY A 80 0.69 -10.62 0.02
CA GLY A 80 -0.66 -11.06 -0.34
C GLY A 80 -1.59 -9.90 -0.72
N ILE A 81 -2.77 -10.24 -1.23
CA ILE A 81 -3.76 -9.27 -1.71
C ILE A 81 -4.57 -8.72 -0.52
N PRO A 82 -4.56 -7.41 -0.25
CA PRO A 82 -5.31 -6.79 0.84
C PRO A 82 -6.81 -6.66 0.48
N ASN A 83 -7.51 -7.77 0.54
CA ASN A 83 -8.97 -7.84 0.34
C ASN A 83 -9.74 -7.67 1.66
N GLY A 84 -11.08 -7.72 1.59
CA GLY A 84 -11.94 -7.65 2.76
C GLY A 84 -11.72 -6.36 3.54
N HIS A 85 -11.52 -6.46 4.85
CA HIS A 85 -11.30 -5.30 5.71
C HIS A 85 -9.98 -4.58 5.42
N GLU A 86 -8.98 -5.26 4.87
CA GLU A 86 -7.68 -4.65 4.55
C GLU A 86 -7.66 -3.87 3.23
N PHE A 87 -8.73 -3.92 2.44
CA PHE A 87 -8.82 -3.11 1.22
C PHE A 87 -8.72 -1.60 1.53
N THR A 88 -9.38 -1.15 2.58
CA THR A 88 -9.28 0.23 3.06
C THR A 88 -7.85 0.58 3.52
N THR A 89 -7.12 -0.38 4.08
CA THR A 89 -5.71 -0.19 4.47
C THR A 89 -4.84 0.15 3.26
N LEU A 90 -5.05 -0.53 2.13
CA LEU A 90 -4.36 -0.20 0.88
C LEU A 90 -4.71 1.20 0.39
N LEU A 91 -6.00 1.55 0.36
CA LEU A 91 -6.45 2.86 -0.11
C LEU A 91 -5.83 3.99 0.72
N LEU A 92 -5.86 3.84 2.05
CA LEU A 92 -5.26 4.83 2.94
C LEU A 92 -3.73 4.88 2.84
N ALA A 93 -3.06 3.76 2.59
CA ALA A 93 -1.61 3.77 2.37
C ALA A 93 -1.24 4.59 1.14
N ILE A 94 -1.97 4.46 0.03
CA ILE A 94 -1.77 5.26 -1.18
C ILE A 94 -2.07 6.75 -0.92
N LEU A 95 -3.21 7.06 -0.32
CA LEU A 95 -3.61 8.45 -0.03
C LEU A 95 -2.67 9.13 0.96
N ASN A 96 -2.23 8.41 2.01
CA ASN A 96 -1.29 8.94 3.00
C ASN A 96 0.11 9.13 2.39
N ALA A 97 0.54 8.27 1.46
CA ALA A 97 1.78 8.47 0.71
C ALA A 97 1.73 9.76 -0.10
N ASP A 98 0.59 10.10 -0.71
CA ASP A 98 0.38 11.36 -1.43
C ASP A 98 0.17 12.58 -0.50
N GLY A 99 -0.01 12.37 0.80
CA GLY A 99 -0.29 13.43 1.77
C GLY A 99 -1.76 13.86 1.84
N GLN A 100 -2.68 13.12 1.23
CA GLN A 100 -4.11 13.43 1.19
C GLN A 100 -4.97 12.47 2.03
N GLY A 101 -4.35 11.62 2.82
CA GLY A 101 -5.03 10.59 3.58
C GLY A 101 -5.63 11.09 4.90
N LYS A 102 -5.85 10.12 5.79
CA LYS A 102 -6.50 10.31 7.09
C LYS A 102 -5.70 9.63 8.20
N ASN A 103 -6.15 9.89 9.44
CA ASN A 103 -5.62 9.22 10.62
C ASN A 103 -4.11 9.45 10.80
N LEU A 104 -3.65 10.64 10.40
CA LEU A 104 -2.28 11.06 10.65
C LEU A 104 -2.13 11.50 12.10
N PRO A 105 -0.98 11.24 12.75
CA PRO A 105 -0.73 11.66 14.11
C PRO A 105 -0.54 13.19 14.18
N ASP A 106 -0.66 13.73 15.40
CA ASP A 106 -0.33 15.12 15.68
C ASP A 106 1.17 15.41 15.48
N ASP A 107 1.54 16.68 15.55
CA ASP A 107 2.92 17.12 15.33
C ASP A 107 3.89 16.52 16.36
N ALA A 108 3.47 16.37 17.62
CA ALA A 108 4.32 15.83 18.68
C ALA A 108 4.63 14.35 18.44
N LEU A 109 3.63 13.54 18.08
CA LEU A 109 3.82 12.15 17.77
C LEU A 109 4.58 11.98 16.44
N THR A 110 4.29 12.82 15.44
CA THR A 110 5.03 12.85 14.18
C THR A 110 6.52 13.11 14.42
N ALA A 111 6.88 14.08 15.26
CA ALA A 111 8.27 14.35 15.61
C ALA A 111 8.94 13.15 16.30
N ARG A 112 8.23 12.46 17.19
CA ARG A 112 8.74 11.24 17.83
C ARG A 112 8.98 10.11 16.84
N ILE A 113 8.05 9.90 15.89
CA ILE A 113 8.22 8.89 14.84
C ILE A 113 9.45 9.20 13.99
N LYS A 114 9.61 10.45 13.56
CA LYS A 114 10.78 10.90 12.77
C LYS A 114 12.09 10.80 13.53
N SER A 115 12.06 10.81 14.84
CA SER A 115 13.27 10.67 15.68
C SER A 115 13.72 9.22 15.89
N LEU A 116 12.94 8.23 15.49
CA LEU A 116 13.32 6.83 15.57
C LEU A 116 14.56 6.59 14.72
N LYS A 117 15.52 5.91 15.30
CA LYS A 117 16.77 5.54 14.61
C LYS A 117 16.68 4.08 14.20
N GLY A 118 17.11 3.81 12.99
CA GLY A 118 16.99 2.45 12.50
C GLY A 118 18.03 2.09 11.49
N PRO A 119 17.82 1.03 10.74
CA PRO A 119 16.56 0.53 10.21
C PRO A 119 15.71 -0.30 11.18
N VAL A 120 14.41 -0.04 11.23
CA VAL A 120 13.42 -0.84 11.96
C VAL A 120 12.54 -1.55 10.96
N LYS A 121 12.51 -2.89 11.02
CA LYS A 121 11.64 -3.72 10.17
C LYS A 121 10.50 -4.28 11.02
N LEU A 122 9.28 -3.90 10.68
CA LEU A 122 8.07 -4.40 11.33
C LEU A 122 7.34 -5.35 10.39
N ARG A 123 6.81 -6.43 10.95
CA ARG A 123 5.95 -7.36 10.22
C ARG A 123 4.70 -7.60 11.05
N THR A 124 3.55 -7.32 10.47
CA THR A 124 2.26 -7.61 11.10
C THR A 124 1.52 -8.66 10.30
N PHE A 125 0.83 -9.55 11.00
CA PHE A 125 -0.02 -10.57 10.40
C PHE A 125 -1.46 -10.19 10.66
N VAL A 126 -2.25 -10.14 9.60
CA VAL A 126 -3.65 -9.75 9.62
C VAL A 126 -4.53 -10.88 9.08
N SER A 127 -5.78 -10.90 9.54
CA SER A 127 -6.83 -11.70 8.90
C SER A 127 -7.76 -10.79 8.12
N LEU A 128 -8.09 -11.15 6.89
CA LEU A 128 -8.97 -10.35 6.02
C LEU A 128 -10.40 -10.18 6.57
N THR A 129 -10.77 -10.98 7.57
CA THR A 129 -12.06 -10.92 8.26
C THR A 129 -11.98 -10.26 9.66
N CYS A 130 -10.79 -9.84 10.07
CA CYS A 130 -10.57 -9.21 11.36
C CYS A 130 -10.99 -7.74 11.31
N THR A 131 -11.90 -7.33 12.17
CA THR A 131 -12.43 -5.96 12.19
C THR A 131 -11.46 -4.94 12.80
N ASN A 132 -10.52 -5.37 13.65
CA ASN A 132 -9.56 -4.50 14.34
C ASN A 132 -8.17 -4.47 13.67
N CYS A 133 -7.90 -5.40 12.76
CA CYS A 133 -6.60 -5.47 12.09
C CYS A 133 -6.28 -4.23 11.26
N PRO A 134 -7.23 -3.63 10.53
CA PRO A 134 -6.97 -2.44 9.73
C PRO A 134 -6.41 -1.27 10.54
N ASP A 135 -6.89 -1.04 11.75
CA ASP A 135 -6.41 0.07 12.59
C ASP A 135 -4.92 -0.07 12.90
N VAL A 136 -4.47 -1.28 13.23
CA VAL A 136 -3.05 -1.56 13.50
C VAL A 136 -2.22 -1.45 12.23
N ALA A 137 -2.67 -2.06 11.14
CA ALA A 137 -1.95 -2.04 9.87
C ALA A 137 -1.81 -0.62 9.32
N GLN A 138 -2.88 0.18 9.38
CA GLN A 138 -2.87 1.58 8.96
C GLN A 138 -1.92 2.43 9.82
N ALA A 139 -1.91 2.24 11.15
CA ALA A 139 -0.97 2.95 12.03
C ALA A 139 0.50 2.60 11.70
N LEU A 140 0.81 1.34 11.44
CA LEU A 140 2.15 0.91 11.04
C LEU A 140 2.57 1.48 9.67
N ASN A 141 1.64 1.54 8.71
CA ASN A 141 1.89 2.16 7.41
C ASN A 141 2.20 3.66 7.56
N VAL A 142 1.47 4.37 8.43
CA VAL A 142 1.74 5.79 8.71
C VAL A 142 3.13 5.99 9.33
N ILE A 143 3.54 5.11 10.25
CA ILE A 143 4.89 5.16 10.83
C ILE A 143 5.95 4.99 9.74
N ALA A 144 5.78 4.03 8.83
CA ALA A 144 6.71 3.84 7.71
C ALA A 144 6.76 5.06 6.78
N LEU A 145 5.60 5.63 6.43
CA LEU A 145 5.52 6.81 5.58
C LEU A 145 6.17 8.06 6.19
N LEU A 146 6.15 8.20 7.51
CA LEU A 146 6.73 9.36 8.22
C LEU A 146 8.22 9.21 8.50
N ASN A 147 8.75 7.99 8.44
CA ASN A 147 10.17 7.69 8.70
C ASN A 147 10.64 6.54 7.78
N PRO A 148 10.71 6.80 6.47
CA PRO A 148 11.12 5.82 5.46
C PRO A 148 12.59 5.41 5.55
#